data_66b4b5a6a5d10c0f37ab7283a82c25aa
#
_entry.id   66b4b5a6a5d10c0f37ab7283a82c25aa
#
_cell.length_a   1.000
_cell.length_b   1.000
_cell.length_c   1.000
_cell.angle_alpha   90.00
_cell.angle_beta   90.00
_cell.angle_gamma   90.00
#
_symmetry.space_group_name_H-M   'P 1'
#
loop_
_entity.id
_entity.type
_entity.pdbx_description
1 polymer ?
#
loop_
_entity_poly.entity_id
_entity_poly.type
_entity_poly.pdbx_seq_one_letter_code
_entity_poly.pdbx_strand_id
1 'polypeptide(L)'
;MKKIRYIILLMLSIGVFTSCELDNFDGPDAGLYGSVIDEQTGQLVEQDIIRGGEIEIYEQAYENATPQRLIYKVDGTYKNSKLFSGLYKIIPIRTNFRTLDTIVLDIQGQTKLDLIVTPYIRIKDYSIEKNGTIVTAKFKLEQTGVSNVSKIGLYAGADKHVGEPMRLVKAEQDINNIVDPSQEYEISIDTSAEIDLKEGKTYFFRIGALYDTANARFNYAPAVEIAL
;
A
#
# COMPACT_ATOMS: atom_id res chain seq x y z
N MET A 1 71.30 -1.53 6.94
CA MET A 1 70.18 -0.61 6.65
C MET A 1 69.09 -1.22 5.72
N LYS A 2 69.42 -1.98 4.68
CA LYS A 2 68.41 -2.61 3.81
C LYS A 2 67.56 -3.68 4.54
N LYS A 3 68.11 -4.51 5.38
CA LYS A 3 67.38 -5.54 6.15
C LYS A 3 66.35 -4.96 7.13
N ILE A 4 66.64 -3.84 7.76
CA ILE A 4 65.74 -3.13 8.68
C ILE A 4 64.50 -2.61 7.93
N ARG A 5 64.67 -2.07 6.70
CA ARG A 5 63.56 -1.60 5.85
C ARG A 5 62.59 -2.72 5.49
N TYR A 6 63.09 -3.94 5.22
CA TYR A 6 62.20 -5.07 4.90
C TYR A 6 61.46 -5.58 6.14
N ILE A 7 62.07 -5.52 7.33
CA ILE A 7 61.39 -5.89 8.59
C ILE A 7 60.27 -4.88 8.92
N ILE A 8 60.50 -3.60 8.72
CA ILE A 8 59.48 -2.55 8.94
C ILE A 8 58.36 -2.70 7.91
N LEU A 9 58.63 -3.01 6.63
CA LEU A 9 57.63 -3.24 5.61
C LEU A 9 56.79 -4.49 5.92
N LEU A 10 57.41 -5.54 6.43
CA LEU A 10 56.74 -6.79 6.82
C LEU A 10 55.84 -6.58 8.05
N MET A 11 56.28 -5.82 9.04
CA MET A 11 55.44 -5.46 10.20
C MET A 11 54.27 -4.56 9.83
N LEU A 12 54.41 -3.65 8.86
CA LEU A 12 53.35 -2.78 8.37
C LEU A 12 52.30 -3.56 7.59
N SER A 13 52.67 -4.64 6.89
CA SER A 13 51.73 -5.49 6.14
C SER A 13 50.92 -6.42 7.02
N ILE A 14 51.39 -6.81 8.22
CA ILE A 14 50.64 -7.67 9.16
C ILE A 14 49.53 -6.88 9.90
N GLY A 15 49.68 -5.56 10.06
CA GLY A 15 48.71 -4.68 10.74
C GLY A 15 47.42 -4.41 9.94
N VAL A 16 47.36 -4.77 8.65
CA VAL A 16 46.22 -4.43 7.78
C VAL A 16 45.15 -5.52 7.75
N PHE A 17 45.42 -6.73 8.28
CA PHE A 17 44.50 -7.88 8.21
C PHE A 17 43.60 -8.04 9.44
N THR A 18 43.69 -7.19 10.47
CA THR A 18 42.89 -7.35 11.69
C THR A 18 41.68 -6.41 11.76
N SER A 19 41.27 -5.79 10.65
CA SER A 19 40.20 -4.76 10.63
C SER A 19 38.82 -5.27 10.18
N CYS A 20 38.60 -6.57 10.06
CA CYS A 20 37.25 -7.10 9.88
C CYS A 20 36.92 -7.97 11.08
N GLU A 21 36.46 -7.38 12.17
CA GLU A 21 35.59 -8.11 13.09
C GLU A 21 34.30 -8.44 12.32
N LEU A 22 34.01 -9.73 12.19
CA LEU A 22 32.70 -10.16 11.73
C LEU A 22 31.68 -9.64 12.73
N ASP A 23 30.73 -8.86 12.24
CA ASP A 23 29.57 -8.45 13.01
C ASP A 23 28.79 -9.72 13.38
N ASN A 24 28.95 -10.17 14.63
CA ASN A 24 28.34 -11.37 15.16
C ASN A 24 26.97 -11.10 15.82
N PHE A 25 26.32 -9.99 15.50
CA PHE A 25 24.96 -9.74 15.97
C PHE A 25 23.99 -10.74 15.34
N ASP A 26 23.11 -11.29 16.15
CA ASP A 26 22.04 -12.16 15.66
C ASP A 26 21.16 -11.38 14.68
N GLY A 27 20.81 -12.02 13.58
CA GLY A 27 19.91 -11.42 12.60
C GLY A 27 18.47 -11.31 13.10
N PRO A 28 17.59 -10.59 12.38
CA PRO A 28 16.17 -10.49 12.71
C PRO A 28 15.53 -11.88 12.86
N ASP A 29 14.87 -12.12 13.98
CA ASP A 29 14.29 -13.41 14.37
C ASP A 29 12.75 -13.40 14.40
N ALA A 30 12.15 -12.24 14.10
CA ALA A 30 10.71 -12.03 14.17
C ALA A 30 10.14 -11.38 12.90
N GLY A 31 8.82 -11.34 12.83
CA GLY A 31 8.09 -10.71 11.74
C GLY A 31 6.65 -10.39 12.11
N LEU A 32 6.10 -9.42 11.42
CA LEU A 32 4.71 -8.98 11.53
C LEU A 32 4.01 -9.14 10.19
N TYR A 33 2.83 -9.75 10.18
CA TYR A 33 2.00 -9.86 8.99
C TYR A 33 0.52 -9.75 9.35
N GLY A 34 -0.30 -9.41 8.37
CA GLY A 34 -1.74 -9.30 8.58
C GLY A 34 -2.46 -8.69 7.39
N SER A 35 -3.68 -8.27 7.63
CA SER A 35 -4.59 -7.74 6.62
C SER A 35 -5.37 -6.56 7.17
N VAL A 36 -5.78 -5.65 6.29
CA VAL A 36 -6.75 -4.60 6.59
C VAL A 36 -8.13 -5.14 6.22
N ILE A 37 -9.02 -5.27 7.21
CA ILE A 37 -10.33 -5.91 7.08
C ILE A 37 -11.42 -4.92 7.44
N ASP A 38 -12.38 -4.73 6.57
CA ASP A 38 -13.58 -3.93 6.85
C ASP A 38 -14.44 -4.61 7.92
N GLU A 39 -14.68 -3.92 9.03
CA GLU A 39 -15.45 -4.42 10.17
C GLU A 39 -16.87 -4.85 9.84
N GLN A 40 -17.49 -4.22 8.83
CA GLN A 40 -18.88 -4.48 8.47
C GLN A 40 -19.03 -5.66 7.49
N THR A 41 -18.10 -5.74 6.50
CA THR A 41 -18.22 -6.71 5.41
C THR A 41 -17.34 -7.94 5.61
N GLY A 42 -16.32 -7.86 6.46
CA GLY A 42 -15.29 -8.89 6.61
C GLY A 42 -14.37 -9.01 5.40
N GLN A 43 -14.48 -8.12 4.41
CA GLN A 43 -13.66 -8.13 3.20
C GLN A 43 -12.37 -7.36 3.41
N LEU A 44 -11.36 -7.68 2.60
CA LEU A 44 -10.13 -6.91 2.57
C LEU A 44 -10.37 -5.49 2.06
N VAL A 45 -9.69 -4.52 2.65
CA VAL A 45 -9.73 -3.13 2.20
C VAL A 45 -8.57 -2.89 1.24
N GLU A 46 -8.90 -2.80 -0.04
CA GLU A 46 -7.96 -2.57 -1.12
C GLU A 46 -7.13 -1.29 -0.92
N GLN A 47 -5.85 -1.35 -1.27
CA GLN A 47 -4.88 -0.27 -1.06
C GLN A 47 -4.22 0.17 -2.36
N ASP A 48 -3.46 1.24 -2.30
CA ASP A 48 -2.49 1.65 -3.31
C ASP A 48 -1.07 1.40 -2.80
N ILE A 49 -0.18 0.92 -3.66
CA ILE A 49 1.20 0.60 -3.24
C ILE A 49 2.16 1.80 -3.30
N ILE A 50 1.80 2.87 -4.00
CA ILE A 50 2.65 4.07 -4.14
C ILE A 50 2.16 5.20 -3.24
N ARG A 51 0.85 5.50 -3.29
CA ARG A 51 0.20 6.56 -2.50
C ARG A 51 -0.85 5.99 -1.56
N GLY A 52 -0.68 4.75 -1.13
CA GLY A 52 -1.54 4.10 -0.15
C GLY A 52 -1.23 4.49 1.28
N GLY A 53 -1.90 3.82 2.20
CA GLY A 53 -1.60 3.90 3.62
C GLY A 53 -0.26 3.23 3.94
N GLU A 54 0.26 3.55 5.11
CA GLU A 54 1.50 2.98 5.65
C GLU A 54 1.29 2.58 7.12
N ILE A 55 2.12 1.69 7.62
CA ILE A 55 2.22 1.38 9.05
C ILE A 55 3.58 1.84 9.55
N GLU A 56 3.61 2.71 10.52
CA GLU A 56 4.83 3.03 11.27
C GLU A 56 4.98 2.06 12.44
N ILE A 57 6.14 1.41 12.52
CA ILE A 57 6.49 0.41 13.52
C ILE A 57 7.68 0.95 14.33
N TYR A 58 7.48 1.19 15.63
CA TYR A 58 8.49 1.71 16.53
C TYR A 58 8.90 0.63 17.53
N GLU A 59 10.15 0.21 17.49
CA GLU A 59 10.72 -0.68 18.48
C GLU A 59 10.87 0.04 19.83
N GLN A 60 10.32 -0.53 20.89
CA GLN A 60 10.26 0.14 22.21
C GLN A 60 11.52 -0.09 23.06
N ALA A 61 12.49 -0.87 22.57
CA ALA A 61 13.76 -1.09 23.27
C ALA A 61 14.67 0.17 23.27
N TYR A 62 14.39 1.14 22.41
CA TYR A 62 15.21 2.34 22.25
C TYR A 62 14.41 3.61 22.55
N GLU A 63 15.02 4.53 23.33
CA GLU A 63 14.52 5.91 23.41
C GLU A 63 14.62 6.59 22.04
N ASN A 64 13.55 7.26 21.61
CA ASN A 64 13.49 7.97 20.33
C ASN A 64 13.73 7.08 19.08
N ALA A 65 13.23 5.85 19.09
CA ALA A 65 13.32 4.96 17.95
C ALA A 65 12.75 5.59 16.68
N THR A 66 13.51 5.54 15.59
CA THR A 66 13.02 5.92 14.26
C THR A 66 12.08 4.83 13.75
N PRO A 67 10.89 5.19 13.23
CA PRO A 67 9.95 4.17 12.74
C PRO A 67 10.47 3.46 11.50
N GLN A 68 10.27 2.16 11.47
CA GLN A 68 10.25 1.42 10.21
C GLN A 68 8.89 1.62 9.55
N ARG A 69 8.85 1.80 8.22
CA ARG A 69 7.62 1.94 7.46
C ARG A 69 7.31 0.68 6.69
N LEU A 70 6.11 0.19 6.87
CA LEU A 70 5.57 -0.98 6.19
C LEU A 70 4.43 -0.52 5.27
N ILE A 71 4.53 -0.88 3.99
CA ILE A 71 3.56 -0.54 2.94
C ILE A 71 2.57 -1.70 2.81
N TYR A 72 1.29 -1.37 2.65
CA TYR A 72 0.27 -2.36 2.30
C TYR A 72 0.47 -2.84 0.86
N LYS A 73 0.15 -4.10 0.61
CA LYS A 73 -0.04 -4.60 -0.75
C LYS A 73 -1.38 -4.13 -1.30
N VAL A 74 -1.57 -4.28 -2.61
CA VAL A 74 -2.78 -3.87 -3.32
C VAL A 74 -4.06 -4.45 -2.71
N ASP A 75 -4.01 -5.69 -2.25
CA ASP A 75 -5.12 -6.41 -1.62
C ASP A 75 -5.32 -6.09 -0.12
N GLY A 76 -4.61 -5.10 0.41
CA GLY A 76 -4.68 -4.73 1.81
C GLY A 76 -3.92 -5.64 2.77
N THR A 77 -3.21 -6.66 2.28
CA THR A 77 -2.32 -7.46 3.12
C THR A 77 -0.98 -6.78 3.35
N TYR A 78 -0.26 -7.16 4.41
CA TYR A 78 1.07 -6.64 4.69
C TYR A 78 1.96 -7.68 5.37
N LYS A 79 3.29 -7.52 5.21
CA LYS A 79 4.27 -8.39 5.83
C LYS A 79 5.63 -7.72 5.95
N ASN A 80 6.21 -7.78 7.15
CA ASN A 80 7.63 -7.53 7.41
C ASN A 80 8.20 -8.76 8.13
N SER A 81 9.18 -9.43 7.54
CA SER A 81 9.82 -10.63 8.09
C SER A 81 11.22 -10.35 8.67
N LYS A 82 11.58 -9.09 8.86
CA LYS A 82 12.90 -8.64 9.32
C LYS A 82 12.75 -7.71 10.53
N LEU A 83 12.11 -8.23 11.59
CA LEU A 83 12.02 -7.58 12.88
C LEU A 83 12.83 -8.38 13.90
N PHE A 84 13.23 -7.73 14.96
CA PHE A 84 13.72 -8.41 16.17
C PHE A 84 12.54 -8.71 17.09
N SER A 85 12.66 -9.77 17.89
CA SER A 85 11.66 -10.05 18.92
C SER A 85 11.63 -8.94 19.96
N GLY A 86 10.43 -8.47 20.34
CA GLY A 86 10.29 -7.38 21.31
C GLY A 86 8.97 -6.64 21.25
N LEU A 87 8.86 -5.62 22.10
CA LEU A 87 7.69 -4.76 22.20
C LEU A 87 7.72 -3.65 21.15
N TYR A 88 6.63 -3.52 20.40
CA TYR A 88 6.48 -2.53 19.33
C TYR A 88 5.24 -1.69 19.51
N LYS A 89 5.36 -0.42 19.11
CA LYS A 89 4.27 0.51 18.89
C LYS A 89 3.97 0.57 17.40
N ILE A 90 2.73 0.30 17.01
CA ILE A 90 2.27 0.17 15.63
C ILE A 90 1.22 1.24 15.38
N ILE A 91 1.42 2.06 14.36
CA ILE A 91 0.56 3.20 14.02
C ILE A 91 0.27 3.19 12.52
N PRO A 92 -0.95 2.84 12.10
CA PRO A 92 -1.40 3.08 10.73
C PRO A 92 -1.49 4.59 10.45
N ILE A 93 -0.92 5.04 9.34
CA ILE A 93 -0.90 6.45 8.93
C ILE A 93 -1.32 6.61 7.47
N ARG A 94 -1.81 7.79 7.09
CA ARG A 94 -2.23 8.12 5.72
C ARG A 94 -3.17 7.08 5.14
N THR A 95 -4.20 6.72 5.88
CA THR A 95 -5.07 5.58 5.57
C THR A 95 -6.23 5.96 4.65
N ASN A 96 -6.85 4.96 4.03
CA ASN A 96 -8.15 5.05 3.36
C ASN A 96 -9.31 4.57 4.25
N PHE A 97 -9.04 4.52 5.56
CA PHE A 97 -9.98 4.15 6.61
C PHE A 97 -9.83 5.09 7.82
N ARG A 98 -10.80 5.07 8.72
CA ARG A 98 -10.79 5.87 9.95
C ARG A 98 -9.58 5.55 10.80
N THR A 99 -8.98 6.58 11.39
CA THR A 99 -7.79 6.44 12.24
C THR A 99 -8.04 5.41 13.35
N LEU A 100 -7.09 4.52 13.51
CA LEU A 100 -7.03 3.59 14.62
C LEU A 100 -6.18 4.17 15.76
N ASP A 101 -6.46 3.74 16.98
CA ASP A 101 -5.59 3.99 18.12
C ASP A 101 -4.24 3.31 17.91
N THR A 102 -3.24 3.81 18.62
CA THR A 102 -1.92 3.17 18.66
C THR A 102 -2.03 1.77 19.24
N ILE A 103 -1.49 0.79 18.53
CA ILE A 103 -1.43 -0.60 18.98
C ILE A 103 -0.06 -0.86 19.58
N VAL A 104 -0.03 -1.42 20.78
CA VAL A 104 1.21 -1.90 21.41
C VAL A 104 1.17 -3.42 21.38
N LEU A 105 2.19 -4.04 20.79
CA LEU A 105 2.23 -5.48 20.52
C LEU A 105 3.61 -6.04 20.80
N ASP A 106 3.66 -7.14 21.55
CA ASP A 106 4.87 -7.95 21.68
C ASP A 106 4.99 -8.87 20.44
N ILE A 107 6.02 -8.65 19.64
CA ILE A 107 6.27 -9.40 18.41
C ILE A 107 7.28 -10.50 18.72
N GLN A 108 6.88 -11.75 18.55
CA GLN A 108 7.69 -12.94 18.75
C GLN A 108 7.54 -13.88 17.56
N GLY A 109 8.64 -14.28 16.93
CA GLY A 109 8.60 -15.11 15.73
C GLY A 109 7.70 -14.47 14.64
N GLN A 110 6.81 -15.24 14.02
CA GLN A 110 5.86 -14.72 13.02
C GLN A 110 4.53 -14.35 13.69
N THR A 111 4.38 -13.07 14.03
CA THR A 111 3.19 -12.55 14.71
C THR A 111 2.16 -12.01 13.71
N LYS A 112 0.89 -12.42 13.88
CA LYS A 112 -0.22 -11.95 13.07
C LYS A 112 -0.95 -10.80 13.75
N LEU A 113 -1.25 -9.73 13.00
CA LEU A 113 -2.10 -8.62 13.42
C LEU A 113 -3.02 -8.23 12.26
N ASP A 114 -4.30 -8.55 12.34
CA ASP A 114 -5.29 -8.01 11.42
C ASP A 114 -5.81 -6.67 11.94
N LEU A 115 -5.86 -5.67 11.07
CA LEU A 115 -6.41 -4.34 11.35
C LEU A 115 -7.89 -4.34 10.95
N ILE A 116 -8.77 -4.36 11.94
CA ILE A 116 -10.22 -4.27 11.73
C ILE A 116 -10.57 -2.79 11.65
N VAL A 117 -11.09 -2.34 10.52
CA VAL A 117 -11.22 -0.92 10.21
C VAL A 117 -12.58 -0.56 9.61
N THR A 118 -12.93 0.72 9.68
CA THR A 118 -14.03 1.31 8.93
C THR A 118 -13.45 2.09 7.74
N PRO A 119 -13.53 1.61 6.48
CA PRO A 119 -13.10 2.36 5.31
C PRO A 119 -13.85 3.68 5.21
N TYR A 120 -13.24 4.74 4.65
CA TYR A 120 -13.95 6.00 4.42
C TYR A 120 -15.07 5.85 3.40
N ILE A 121 -14.83 5.04 2.35
CA ILE A 121 -15.80 4.76 1.28
C ILE A 121 -15.79 3.28 0.98
N ARG A 122 -16.98 2.66 0.88
CA ARG A 122 -17.17 1.34 0.31
C ARG A 122 -17.69 1.48 -1.11
N ILE A 123 -17.03 0.85 -2.07
CA ILE A 123 -17.47 0.73 -3.46
C ILE A 123 -18.27 -0.55 -3.55
N LYS A 124 -19.57 -0.44 -3.86
CA LYS A 124 -20.55 -1.52 -3.81
C LYS A 124 -21.20 -1.76 -5.16
N ASP A 125 -21.74 -2.95 -5.36
CA ASP A 125 -22.55 -3.31 -6.54
C ASP A 125 -21.84 -2.92 -7.84
N TYR A 126 -20.50 -3.14 -7.91
CA TYR A 126 -19.71 -2.67 -9.04
C TYR A 126 -19.57 -3.71 -10.15
N SER A 127 -19.56 -3.21 -11.38
CA SER A 127 -19.11 -3.94 -12.57
C SER A 127 -18.15 -3.07 -13.40
N ILE A 128 -17.25 -3.71 -14.13
CA ILE A 128 -16.42 -3.08 -15.16
C ILE A 128 -16.53 -3.95 -16.40
N GLU A 129 -17.12 -3.41 -17.47
CA GLU A 129 -17.45 -4.17 -18.66
C GLU A 129 -16.99 -3.42 -19.92
N LYS A 130 -16.56 -4.17 -20.94
CA LYS A 130 -16.20 -3.65 -22.27
C LYS A 130 -17.34 -3.88 -23.24
N ASN A 131 -17.73 -2.82 -23.93
CA ASN A 131 -18.65 -2.90 -25.08
C ASN A 131 -18.03 -2.13 -26.27
N GLY A 132 -17.63 -2.86 -27.31
CA GLY A 132 -16.83 -2.28 -28.39
C GLY A 132 -15.50 -1.73 -27.90
N THR A 133 -15.28 -0.44 -28.10
CA THR A 133 -14.08 0.28 -27.61
C THR A 133 -14.27 0.94 -26.25
N ILE A 134 -15.48 0.91 -25.70
CA ILE A 134 -15.79 1.58 -24.43
C ILE A 134 -15.69 0.58 -23.28
N VAL A 135 -14.88 0.91 -22.29
CA VAL A 135 -14.87 0.24 -20.98
C VAL A 135 -15.63 1.10 -19.98
N THR A 136 -16.73 0.56 -19.44
CA THR A 136 -17.62 1.27 -18.52
C THR A 136 -17.61 0.61 -17.16
N ALA A 137 -17.41 1.40 -16.13
CA ALA A 137 -17.59 1.03 -14.73
C ALA A 137 -18.92 1.56 -14.21
N LYS A 138 -19.72 0.69 -13.57
CA LYS A 138 -20.94 1.04 -12.83
C LYS A 138 -20.78 0.62 -11.39
N PHE A 139 -21.19 1.45 -10.44
CA PHE A 139 -21.02 1.17 -9.03
C PHE A 139 -21.85 2.10 -8.15
N LYS A 140 -21.99 1.73 -6.89
CA LYS A 140 -22.54 2.57 -5.82
C LYS A 140 -21.47 2.89 -4.79
N LEU A 141 -21.68 3.98 -4.05
CA LEU A 141 -20.79 4.42 -2.98
C LEU A 141 -21.54 4.45 -1.66
N GLU A 142 -20.93 3.90 -0.62
CA GLU A 142 -21.36 4.06 0.76
C GLU A 142 -20.23 4.77 1.52
N GLN A 143 -20.42 6.06 1.84
CA GLN A 143 -19.47 6.76 2.70
C GLN A 143 -19.80 6.50 4.17
N THR A 144 -18.77 6.38 4.99
CA THR A 144 -18.93 6.08 6.43
C THR A 144 -18.72 7.30 7.32
N GLY A 145 -18.23 8.40 6.76
CA GLY A 145 -17.96 9.65 7.46
C GLY A 145 -18.90 10.78 7.04
N VAL A 146 -18.67 11.96 7.60
CA VAL A 146 -19.49 13.16 7.41
C VAL A 146 -18.92 14.16 6.39
N SER A 147 -17.67 13.98 5.95
CA SER A 147 -17.06 14.79 4.90
C SER A 147 -17.47 14.30 3.52
N ASN A 148 -17.30 15.12 2.51
CA ASN A 148 -17.68 14.81 1.14
C ASN A 148 -16.86 13.65 0.54
N VAL A 149 -17.40 13.00 -0.47
CA VAL A 149 -16.63 12.30 -1.47
C VAL A 149 -16.07 13.35 -2.43
N SER A 150 -14.74 13.46 -2.52
CA SER A 150 -14.09 14.47 -3.37
C SER A 150 -14.23 14.12 -4.84
N LYS A 151 -13.86 12.90 -5.21
CA LYS A 151 -13.89 12.41 -6.59
C LYS A 151 -14.02 10.89 -6.68
N ILE A 152 -14.41 10.45 -7.88
CA ILE A 152 -14.36 9.07 -8.32
C ILE A 152 -13.48 8.96 -9.57
N GLY A 153 -12.96 7.75 -9.85
CA GLY A 153 -12.17 7.50 -11.04
C GLY A 153 -12.21 6.06 -11.50
N LEU A 154 -12.01 5.87 -12.81
CA LEU A 154 -11.68 4.61 -13.45
C LEU A 154 -10.26 4.72 -13.97
N TYR A 155 -9.40 3.81 -13.56
CA TYR A 155 -7.98 3.78 -13.86
C TYR A 155 -7.65 2.53 -14.66
N ALA A 156 -6.93 2.69 -15.78
CA ALA A 156 -6.45 1.59 -16.62
C ALA A 156 -4.93 1.48 -16.52
N GLY A 157 -4.40 0.28 -16.37
CA GLY A 157 -2.97 0.01 -16.24
C GLY A 157 -2.54 -1.34 -16.81
N ALA A 158 -1.23 -1.56 -16.91
CA ALA A 158 -0.65 -2.77 -17.48
C ALA A 158 -0.72 -4.00 -16.55
N ASP A 159 -0.91 -3.78 -15.25
CA ASP A 159 -0.98 -4.84 -14.25
C ASP A 159 -2.00 -4.54 -13.13
N LYS A 160 -2.22 -5.50 -12.26
CA LYS A 160 -3.20 -5.44 -11.17
C LYS A 160 -2.92 -4.37 -10.10
N HIS A 161 -1.73 -3.76 -10.09
CA HIS A 161 -1.38 -2.69 -9.16
C HIS A 161 -1.88 -1.32 -9.62
N VAL A 162 -2.71 -1.29 -10.66
CA VAL A 162 -3.32 -0.08 -11.19
C VAL A 162 -4.07 0.70 -10.10
N GLY A 163 -3.94 2.02 -10.15
CA GLY A 163 -4.57 2.97 -9.24
C GLY A 163 -4.29 4.39 -9.69
N GLU A 164 -4.66 5.37 -8.89
CA GLU A 164 -4.43 6.79 -9.24
C GLU A 164 -2.96 7.08 -9.61
N PRO A 165 -1.94 6.62 -8.86
CA PRO A 165 -0.54 6.91 -9.22
C PRO A 165 0.06 5.95 -10.26
N MET A 166 -0.51 4.75 -10.43
CA MET A 166 0.04 3.69 -11.30
C MET A 166 -0.92 3.37 -12.46
N ARG A 167 -1.28 4.38 -13.22
CA ARG A 167 -2.16 4.26 -14.37
C ARG A 167 -1.44 4.61 -15.67
N LEU A 168 -1.88 4.03 -16.76
CA LEU A 168 -1.62 4.51 -18.12
C LEU A 168 -2.66 5.56 -18.51
N VAL A 169 -3.95 5.26 -18.24
CA VAL A 169 -5.10 6.10 -18.59
C VAL A 169 -6.04 6.24 -17.40
N LYS A 170 -6.78 7.34 -17.35
CA LYS A 170 -7.81 7.60 -16.35
C LYS A 170 -9.02 8.31 -16.92
N ALA A 171 -10.17 8.06 -16.32
CA ALA A 171 -11.32 8.94 -16.34
C ALA A 171 -11.63 9.30 -14.88
N GLU A 172 -11.82 10.59 -14.58
CA GLU A 172 -12.14 11.06 -13.23
C GLU A 172 -13.35 12.01 -13.29
N GLN A 173 -14.11 12.01 -12.21
CA GLN A 173 -15.24 12.90 -11.99
C GLN A 173 -15.19 13.47 -10.57
N ASP A 174 -15.21 14.79 -10.44
CA ASP A 174 -15.35 15.46 -9.16
C ASP A 174 -16.80 15.33 -8.66
N ILE A 175 -16.94 14.94 -7.40
CA ILE A 175 -18.24 14.79 -6.72
C ILE A 175 -18.44 15.93 -5.74
N ASN A 176 -17.47 16.20 -4.88
CA ASN A 176 -17.44 17.26 -3.88
C ASN A 176 -18.74 17.36 -3.06
N ASN A 177 -19.36 16.23 -2.75
CA ASN A 177 -20.64 16.15 -2.06
C ASN A 177 -20.74 14.89 -1.19
N ILE A 178 -21.70 14.90 -0.27
CA ILE A 178 -22.19 13.69 0.41
C ILE A 178 -22.90 12.82 -0.63
N VAL A 179 -22.60 11.53 -0.64
CA VAL A 179 -23.19 10.60 -1.62
C VAL A 179 -24.43 9.91 -1.06
N ASP A 180 -25.42 9.70 -1.94
CA ASP A 180 -26.56 8.83 -1.66
C ASP A 180 -26.14 7.39 -1.95
N PRO A 181 -26.22 6.46 -0.98
CA PRO A 181 -25.81 5.06 -1.19
C PRO A 181 -26.71 4.29 -2.18
N SER A 182 -27.88 4.82 -2.54
CA SER A 182 -28.75 4.26 -3.59
C SER A 182 -28.38 4.73 -5.00
N GLN A 183 -27.59 5.82 -5.12
CA GLN A 183 -27.19 6.38 -6.41
C GLN A 183 -26.19 5.48 -7.09
N GLU A 184 -26.45 5.15 -8.36
CA GLU A 184 -25.49 4.51 -9.25
C GLU A 184 -24.63 5.56 -9.96
N TYR A 185 -23.34 5.35 -9.97
CA TYR A 185 -22.36 6.13 -10.73
C TYR A 185 -21.90 5.34 -11.94
N GLU A 186 -21.67 6.04 -13.04
CA GLU A 186 -21.12 5.48 -14.27
C GLU A 186 -19.93 6.32 -14.73
N ILE A 187 -18.83 5.66 -15.08
CA ILE A 187 -17.63 6.31 -15.62
C ILE A 187 -17.02 5.41 -16.70
N SER A 188 -16.58 6.00 -17.81
CA SER A 188 -16.11 5.23 -18.97
C SER A 188 -14.79 5.72 -19.52
N ILE A 189 -14.04 4.82 -20.16
CA ILE A 189 -12.85 5.09 -20.95
C ILE A 189 -13.08 4.56 -22.36
N ASP A 190 -12.92 5.41 -23.39
CA ASP A 190 -12.86 4.96 -24.79
C ASP A 190 -11.42 4.54 -25.11
N THR A 191 -11.19 3.26 -25.18
CA THR A 191 -9.86 2.68 -25.41
C THR A 191 -9.30 2.99 -26.79
N SER A 192 -10.15 3.30 -27.76
CA SER A 192 -9.71 3.69 -29.11
C SER A 192 -9.12 5.10 -29.19
N ALA A 193 -9.50 5.96 -28.24
CA ALA A 193 -8.98 7.31 -28.12
C ALA A 193 -7.65 7.40 -27.36
N GLU A 194 -7.24 6.30 -26.70
CA GLU A 194 -6.11 6.28 -25.77
C GLU A 194 -4.88 5.59 -26.37
N ILE A 195 -3.85 6.38 -26.65
CA ILE A 195 -2.63 5.90 -27.32
C ILE A 195 -1.86 4.84 -26.52
N ASP A 196 -2.01 4.83 -25.20
CA ASP A 196 -1.34 3.91 -24.28
C ASP A 196 -2.08 2.57 -24.14
N LEU A 197 -3.31 2.47 -24.64
CA LEU A 197 -4.09 1.24 -24.67
C LEU A 197 -4.08 0.68 -26.10
N LYS A 198 -3.62 -0.57 -26.26
CA LYS A 198 -3.46 -1.21 -27.56
C LYS A 198 -4.46 -2.34 -27.72
N GLU A 199 -5.16 -2.38 -28.86
CA GLU A 199 -5.99 -3.51 -29.26
C GLU A 199 -5.18 -4.82 -29.28
N GLY A 200 -5.82 -5.92 -28.86
CA GLY A 200 -5.23 -7.24 -28.74
C GLY A 200 -4.33 -7.43 -27.52
N LYS A 201 -4.27 -6.47 -26.60
CA LYS A 201 -3.57 -6.59 -25.31
C LYS A 201 -4.56 -6.60 -24.15
N THR A 202 -4.11 -7.10 -23.03
CA THR A 202 -4.88 -7.17 -21.78
C THR A 202 -4.43 -6.07 -20.83
N TYR A 203 -5.39 -5.42 -20.19
CA TYR A 203 -5.18 -4.37 -19.20
C TYR A 203 -6.06 -4.58 -17.97
N PHE A 204 -5.66 -3.96 -16.87
CA PHE A 204 -6.40 -3.97 -15.62
C PHE A 204 -7.11 -2.63 -15.43
N PHE A 205 -8.39 -2.69 -15.11
CA PHE A 205 -9.22 -1.53 -14.82
C PHE A 205 -9.65 -1.55 -13.37
N ARG A 206 -9.60 -0.38 -12.70
CA ARG A 206 -9.88 -0.30 -11.27
C ARG A 206 -10.67 0.96 -10.94
N ILE A 207 -11.75 0.82 -10.19
CA ILE A 207 -12.53 1.94 -9.66
C ILE A 207 -11.86 2.44 -8.39
N GLY A 208 -11.75 3.77 -8.26
CA GLY A 208 -11.30 4.44 -7.05
C GLY A 208 -12.23 5.56 -6.63
N ALA A 209 -12.30 5.82 -5.34
CA ALA A 209 -13.05 6.93 -4.76
C ALA A 209 -12.23 7.60 -3.65
N LEU A 210 -12.20 8.92 -3.60
CA LEU A 210 -11.42 9.71 -2.65
C LEU A 210 -12.36 10.46 -1.69
N TYR A 211 -12.13 10.24 -0.40
CA TYR A 211 -12.82 10.95 0.68
C TYR A 211 -12.11 12.26 1.01
N ASP A 212 -12.88 13.33 1.28
CA ASP A 212 -12.33 14.66 1.57
C ASP A 212 -11.96 14.79 3.05
N THR A 213 -10.77 14.30 3.39
CA THR A 213 -10.15 14.54 4.69
C THR A 213 -8.63 14.61 4.54
N ALA A 214 -7.97 15.25 5.51
CA ALA A 214 -6.53 15.41 5.49
C ALA A 214 -5.82 14.05 5.41
N ASN A 215 -4.89 13.93 4.46
CA ASN A 215 -4.11 12.71 4.22
C ASN A 215 -4.91 11.46 3.81
N ALA A 216 -6.19 11.58 3.47
CA ALA A 216 -6.97 10.46 2.96
C ALA A 216 -6.34 9.87 1.69
N ARG A 217 -6.50 8.56 1.56
CA ARG A 217 -6.09 7.80 0.39
C ARG A 217 -7.32 7.26 -0.31
N PHE A 218 -7.18 6.95 -1.59
CA PHE A 218 -8.26 6.34 -2.35
C PHE A 218 -8.70 5.02 -1.73
N ASN A 219 -10.01 4.83 -1.65
CA ASN A 219 -10.61 3.52 -1.52
C ASN A 219 -10.80 2.94 -2.92
N TYR A 220 -10.50 1.67 -3.10
CA TYR A 220 -10.56 0.99 -4.39
C TYR A 220 -11.47 -0.24 -4.34
N ALA A 221 -12.08 -0.56 -5.49
CA ALA A 221 -12.54 -1.92 -5.75
C ALA A 221 -11.37 -2.79 -6.23
N PRO A 222 -11.44 -4.12 -6.16
CA PRO A 222 -10.50 -5.00 -6.85
C PRO A 222 -10.37 -4.66 -8.34
N ALA A 223 -9.15 -4.81 -8.88
CA ALA A 223 -8.90 -4.58 -10.29
C ALA A 223 -9.50 -5.71 -11.14
N VAL A 224 -10.08 -5.35 -12.30
CA VAL A 224 -10.68 -6.27 -13.28
C VAL A 224 -9.79 -6.33 -14.52
N GLU A 225 -9.45 -7.53 -14.95
CA GLU A 225 -8.66 -7.79 -16.16
C GLU A 225 -9.57 -7.79 -17.39
N ILE A 226 -9.23 -7.01 -18.42
CA ILE A 226 -10.01 -6.87 -19.65
C ILE A 226 -9.07 -6.96 -20.86
N ALA A 227 -9.40 -7.81 -21.82
CA ALA A 227 -8.76 -7.86 -23.15
C ALA A 227 -9.38 -6.80 -24.08
N LEU A 228 -8.55 -5.96 -24.67
CA LEU A 228 -8.96 -4.92 -25.61
C LEU A 228 -8.96 -5.39 -27.06
#